data_b7b49a47cbb1f52fde7257f882457dd3
#
_entry.id   b7b49a47cbb1f52fde7257f882457dd3
#
_cell.length_a   1.000
_cell.length_b   1.000
_cell.length_c   1.000
_cell.angle_alpha   90.00
_cell.angle_beta   90.00
_cell.angle_gamma   90.00
#
_symmetry.space_group_name_H-M   'P 1'
#
loop_
_entity.id
_entity.type
_entity.pdbx_description
1 polymer ?
#
loop_
_entity_poly.entity_id
_entity_poly.type
_entity_poly.pdbx_seq_one_letter_code
_entity_poly.pdbx_strand_id
1 'polypeptide(L)'
;MSLRAKLLWVALLMVFAGGLFYLRSLAKRIFFELPLHSDESAKARLNEAVLQSGAGPNEIAVLYFPSLNDRKLVAESRPVKWAPSADDRVRQVLLGLAAGSRQGLGHPLAASTDVRAVFLTSEGTAYVDLSNDLLSSISPGIESESLSVYSMVDSITANIPSVKRVKILIQGQEVETLEGHADLTEAIVPDPTLIKSGP
;
A
#
# COMPACT_ATOMS: atom_id res chain seq x y z
N MET A 1 -36.85 34.03 -42.27
CA MET A 1 -36.04 32.80 -42.46
C MET A 1 -36.90 31.78 -43.20
N SER A 2 -36.44 31.31 -44.34
CA SER A 2 -37.17 30.29 -45.12
C SER A 2 -37.25 28.97 -44.35
N LEU A 3 -38.31 28.18 -44.62
CA LEU A 3 -38.50 26.87 -43.96
C LEU A 3 -37.26 25.95 -44.11
N ARG A 4 -36.61 26.03 -45.27
CA ARG A 4 -35.37 25.29 -45.56
C ARG A 4 -34.19 25.69 -44.64
N ALA A 5 -34.09 26.98 -44.30
CA ALA A 5 -33.06 27.45 -43.38
C ALA A 5 -33.31 26.95 -41.93
N LYS A 6 -34.57 26.89 -41.49
CA LYS A 6 -34.92 26.33 -40.17
C LYS A 6 -34.61 24.82 -40.07
N LEU A 7 -34.90 24.06 -41.13
CA LEU A 7 -34.58 22.63 -41.18
C LEU A 7 -33.06 22.38 -41.17
N LEU A 8 -32.26 23.19 -41.86
CA LEU A 8 -30.80 23.07 -41.81
C LEU A 8 -30.23 23.36 -40.41
N TRP A 9 -30.76 24.36 -39.72
CA TRP A 9 -30.34 24.68 -38.35
C TRP A 9 -30.69 23.55 -37.35
N VAL A 10 -31.88 22.93 -37.51
CA VAL A 10 -32.28 21.79 -36.67
C VAL A 10 -31.39 20.57 -36.93
N ALA A 11 -31.07 20.28 -38.20
CA ALA A 11 -30.16 19.18 -38.54
C ALA A 11 -28.73 19.43 -37.97
N LEU A 12 -28.23 20.67 -38.07
CA LEU A 12 -26.93 21.05 -37.51
C LEU A 12 -26.89 20.87 -35.98
N LEU A 13 -27.96 21.29 -35.29
CA LEU A 13 -28.10 21.12 -33.84
C LEU A 13 -28.14 19.65 -33.43
N MET A 14 -28.83 18.79 -34.18
CA MET A 14 -28.84 17.33 -33.88
C MET A 14 -27.47 16.69 -34.08
N VAL A 15 -26.74 17.06 -35.13
CA VAL A 15 -25.37 16.56 -35.34
C VAL A 15 -24.43 17.02 -34.21
N PHE A 16 -24.57 18.29 -33.79
CA PHE A 16 -23.76 18.84 -32.70
C PHE A 16 -24.09 18.16 -31.34
N ALA A 17 -25.36 17.95 -31.03
CA ALA A 17 -25.81 17.29 -29.83
C ALA A 17 -25.37 15.79 -29.82
N GLY A 18 -25.48 15.10 -30.95
CA GLY A 18 -24.98 13.73 -31.13
C GLY A 18 -23.46 13.63 -30.95
N GLY A 19 -22.73 14.59 -31.53
CA GLY A 19 -21.27 14.68 -31.36
C GLY A 19 -20.85 14.93 -29.91
N LEU A 20 -21.56 15.81 -29.19
CA LEU A 20 -21.30 16.09 -27.77
C LEU A 20 -21.61 14.89 -26.90
N PHE A 21 -22.69 14.17 -27.20
CA PHE A 21 -23.06 12.92 -26.49
C PHE A 21 -22.02 11.82 -26.73
N TYR A 22 -21.54 11.68 -27.98
CA TYR A 22 -20.50 10.75 -28.35
C TYR A 22 -19.17 11.07 -27.63
N LEU A 23 -18.75 12.34 -27.63
CA LEU A 23 -17.56 12.81 -26.94
C LEU A 23 -17.67 12.57 -25.42
N ARG A 24 -18.85 12.81 -24.84
CA ARG A 24 -19.09 12.55 -23.42
C ARG A 24 -19.08 11.05 -23.09
N SER A 25 -19.58 10.22 -23.99
CA SER A 25 -19.52 8.76 -23.88
C SER A 25 -18.08 8.24 -24.01
N LEU A 26 -17.32 8.80 -24.95
CA LEU A 26 -15.91 8.49 -25.15
C LEU A 26 -15.05 8.93 -23.96
N ALA A 27 -15.30 10.13 -23.45
CA ALA A 27 -14.63 10.63 -22.24
C ALA A 27 -14.94 9.75 -21.02
N LYS A 28 -16.20 9.32 -20.83
CA LYS A 28 -16.55 8.36 -19.79
C LYS A 28 -15.76 7.05 -19.93
N ARG A 29 -15.67 6.47 -21.12
CA ARG A 29 -14.89 5.25 -21.38
C ARG A 29 -13.40 5.44 -21.12
N ILE A 30 -12.82 6.57 -21.53
CA ILE A 30 -11.38 6.82 -21.38
C ILE A 30 -11.02 7.19 -19.94
N PHE A 31 -11.85 7.98 -19.24
CA PHE A 31 -11.52 8.49 -17.91
C PHE A 31 -12.12 7.69 -16.76
N PHE A 32 -13.19 6.91 -16.97
CA PHE A 32 -13.85 6.14 -15.92
C PHE A 32 -13.73 4.61 -16.06
N GLU A 33 -13.39 4.10 -17.24
CA GLU A 33 -13.21 2.66 -17.51
C GLU A 33 -11.74 2.28 -17.75
N LEU A 34 -10.77 3.21 -17.56
CA LEU A 34 -9.39 2.77 -17.36
C LEU A 34 -9.36 1.98 -16.04
N PRO A 35 -8.98 0.70 -16.08
CA PRO A 35 -9.02 -0.15 -14.89
C PRO A 35 -7.89 0.22 -13.94
N LEU A 36 -8.09 1.25 -13.12
CA LEU A 36 -7.20 1.53 -11.98
C LEU A 36 -7.07 0.28 -11.08
N HIS A 37 -8.13 -0.54 -11.02
CA HIS A 37 -8.14 -1.80 -10.27
C HIS A 37 -7.27 -2.91 -10.88
N SER A 38 -7.02 -2.92 -12.19
CA SER A 38 -6.14 -3.92 -12.81
C SER A 38 -4.68 -3.66 -12.50
N ASP A 39 -4.28 -2.40 -12.39
CA ASP A 39 -2.91 -2.00 -12.09
C ASP A 39 -2.55 -2.34 -10.64
N GLU A 40 -3.47 -2.07 -9.72
CA GLU A 40 -3.27 -2.34 -8.29
C GLU A 40 -3.25 -3.85 -8.00
N SER A 41 -4.14 -4.62 -8.63
CA SER A 41 -4.13 -6.08 -8.55
C SER A 41 -2.87 -6.70 -9.17
N ALA A 42 -2.36 -6.12 -10.25
CA ALA A 42 -1.10 -6.56 -10.86
C ALA A 42 0.09 -6.25 -9.96
N LYS A 43 0.14 -5.07 -9.36
CA LYS A 43 1.17 -4.68 -8.38
C LYS A 43 1.12 -5.57 -7.14
N ALA A 44 -0.06 -5.83 -6.58
CA ALA A 44 -0.20 -6.73 -5.44
C ALA A 44 0.34 -8.14 -5.72
N ARG A 45 0.07 -8.70 -6.91
CA ARG A 45 0.64 -9.99 -7.34
C ARG A 45 2.15 -9.93 -7.50
N LEU A 46 2.68 -8.84 -8.02
CA LEU A 46 4.12 -8.63 -8.17
C LEU A 46 4.78 -8.55 -6.79
N ASN A 47 4.22 -7.79 -5.87
CA ASN A 47 4.69 -7.66 -4.49
C ASN A 47 4.69 -9.02 -3.77
N GLU A 48 3.62 -9.82 -3.96
CA GLU A 48 3.55 -11.18 -3.41
C GLU A 48 4.64 -12.10 -4.00
N ALA A 49 4.94 -11.97 -5.29
CA ALA A 49 5.98 -12.76 -5.94
C ALA A 49 7.38 -12.48 -5.37
N VAL A 50 7.60 -11.28 -4.81
CA VAL A 50 8.88 -10.91 -4.18
C VAL A 50 9.18 -11.77 -2.95
N LEU A 51 8.17 -12.23 -2.21
CA LEU A 51 8.36 -13.18 -1.09
C LEU A 51 8.99 -14.50 -1.55
N GLN A 52 8.83 -14.87 -2.83
CA GLN A 52 9.37 -16.12 -3.39
C GLN A 52 10.63 -15.88 -4.23
N SER A 53 11.13 -14.66 -4.33
CA SER A 53 12.24 -14.31 -5.23
C SER A 53 13.63 -14.57 -4.63
N GLY A 54 13.74 -14.83 -3.33
CA GLY A 54 15.00 -15.12 -2.67
C GLY A 54 15.60 -16.48 -3.05
N ALA A 55 16.90 -16.64 -2.80
CA ALA A 55 17.64 -17.88 -3.05
C ALA A 55 17.69 -18.81 -1.81
N GLY A 56 17.13 -18.37 -0.68
CA GLY A 56 17.11 -19.12 0.57
C GLY A 56 16.17 -20.33 0.57
N PRO A 57 16.19 -21.16 1.63
CA PRO A 57 15.22 -22.22 1.80
C PRO A 57 13.81 -21.65 1.97
N ASN A 58 12.79 -22.51 1.80
CA ASN A 58 11.42 -22.13 2.11
C ASN A 58 11.27 -22.00 3.63
N GLU A 59 10.90 -20.83 4.07
CA GLU A 59 10.62 -20.49 5.46
C GLU A 59 9.22 -19.88 5.58
N ILE A 60 8.83 -19.52 6.80
CA ILE A 60 7.55 -18.85 7.05
C ILE A 60 7.85 -17.43 7.53
N ALA A 61 7.32 -16.45 6.82
CA ALA A 61 7.23 -15.08 7.28
C ALA A 61 5.93 -14.87 8.06
N VAL A 62 5.98 -14.06 9.12
CA VAL A 62 4.81 -13.61 9.87
C VAL A 62 4.56 -12.15 9.54
N LEU A 63 3.44 -11.86 8.90
CA LEU A 63 3.01 -10.51 8.56
C LEU A 63 1.80 -10.13 9.42
N TYR A 64 1.83 -8.93 9.97
CA TYR A 64 0.77 -8.43 10.84
C TYR A 64 -0.12 -7.46 10.07
N PHE A 65 -1.41 -7.75 10.00
CA PHE A 65 -2.40 -6.93 9.31
C PHE A 65 -3.43 -6.36 10.27
N PRO A 66 -3.93 -5.13 10.05
CA PRO A 66 -5.00 -4.55 10.84
C PRO A 66 -6.27 -5.40 10.81
N SER A 67 -6.83 -5.69 11.96
CA SER A 67 -8.17 -6.28 12.06
C SER A 67 -9.23 -5.24 11.68
N LEU A 68 -10.26 -5.67 10.96
CA LEU A 68 -11.39 -4.80 10.62
C LEU A 68 -12.40 -4.62 11.77
N ASN A 69 -12.34 -5.49 12.79
CA ASN A 69 -13.33 -5.53 13.87
C ASN A 69 -12.77 -5.10 15.22
N ASP A 70 -11.47 -5.32 15.41
CA ASP A 70 -10.77 -5.07 16.65
C ASP A 70 -9.63 -4.08 16.39
N ARG A 71 -9.30 -3.25 17.34
CA ARG A 71 -8.14 -2.35 17.28
C ARG A 71 -6.82 -3.10 17.47
N LYS A 72 -6.63 -4.18 16.72
CA LYS A 72 -5.50 -5.11 16.87
C LYS A 72 -4.91 -5.49 15.52
N LEU A 73 -3.69 -5.97 15.59
CA LEU A 73 -2.98 -6.61 14.49
C LEU A 73 -3.19 -8.13 14.56
N VAL A 74 -3.47 -8.74 13.42
CA VAL A 74 -3.63 -10.18 13.28
C VAL A 74 -2.46 -10.72 12.49
N ALA A 75 -1.80 -11.75 13.02
CA ALA A 75 -0.70 -12.43 12.37
C ALA A 75 -1.19 -13.31 11.21
N GLU A 76 -0.55 -13.17 10.06
CA GLU A 76 -0.75 -14.01 8.88
C GLU A 76 0.59 -14.63 8.47
N SER A 77 0.64 -15.96 8.44
CA SER A 77 1.83 -16.71 8.04
C SER A 77 1.89 -16.88 6.52
N ARG A 78 3.05 -16.60 5.91
CA ARG A 78 3.27 -16.76 4.48
C ARG A 78 4.56 -17.52 4.19
N PRO A 79 4.56 -18.41 3.20
CA PRO A 79 5.79 -19.00 2.71
C PRO A 79 6.68 -17.92 2.09
N VAL A 80 7.97 -17.95 2.40
CA VAL A 80 8.97 -17.00 1.90
C VAL A 80 10.26 -17.71 1.55
N LYS A 81 10.96 -17.19 0.54
CA LYS A 81 12.36 -17.46 0.27
C LYS A 81 13.13 -16.18 0.54
N TRP A 82 13.85 -16.16 1.64
CA TRP A 82 14.55 -14.96 2.04
C TRP A 82 15.67 -14.56 1.09
N ALA A 83 15.77 -13.28 0.83
CA ALA A 83 16.95 -12.68 0.22
C ALA A 83 18.18 -12.84 1.14
N PRO A 84 19.39 -12.82 0.60
CA PRO A 84 20.62 -12.98 1.41
C PRO A 84 20.83 -11.84 2.41
N SER A 85 20.61 -10.59 2.00
CA SER A 85 20.84 -9.42 2.84
C SER A 85 19.65 -9.12 3.76
N ALA A 86 19.92 -8.58 4.94
CA ALA A 86 18.88 -8.18 5.87
C ALA A 86 18.03 -7.00 5.33
N ASP A 87 18.64 -6.07 4.60
CA ASP A 87 17.96 -4.93 3.97
C ASP A 87 16.92 -5.44 2.94
N ASP A 88 17.29 -6.41 2.11
CA ASP A 88 16.37 -7.00 1.14
C ASP A 88 15.26 -7.82 1.81
N ARG A 89 15.54 -8.46 2.96
CA ARG A 89 14.50 -9.13 3.76
C ARG A 89 13.48 -8.13 4.32
N VAL A 90 13.93 -6.99 4.82
CA VAL A 90 13.03 -5.90 5.22
C VAL A 90 12.17 -5.45 4.04
N ARG A 91 12.78 -5.27 2.87
CA ARG A 91 12.05 -4.95 1.63
C ARG A 91 11.01 -6.02 1.29
N GLN A 92 11.35 -7.31 1.39
CA GLN A 92 10.40 -8.41 1.15
C GLN A 92 9.21 -8.36 2.11
N VAL A 93 9.43 -8.09 3.41
CA VAL A 93 8.36 -7.94 4.40
C VAL A 93 7.42 -6.79 4.02
N LEU A 94 7.96 -5.61 3.70
CA LEU A 94 7.16 -4.44 3.32
C LEU A 94 6.34 -4.68 2.04
N LEU A 95 6.94 -5.30 1.02
CA LEU A 95 6.23 -5.66 -0.21
C LEU A 95 5.18 -6.74 0.04
N GLY A 96 5.44 -7.68 0.97
CA GLY A 96 4.43 -8.64 1.42
C GLY A 96 3.23 -7.98 2.10
N LEU A 97 3.44 -6.93 2.89
CA LEU A 97 2.35 -6.12 3.47
C LEU A 97 1.59 -5.34 2.39
N ALA A 98 2.31 -4.74 1.43
CA ALA A 98 1.71 -4.01 0.30
C ALA A 98 0.93 -4.93 -0.66
N ALA A 99 1.25 -6.24 -0.71
CA ALA A 99 0.44 -7.23 -1.43
C ALA A 99 -0.96 -7.41 -0.82
N GLY A 100 -1.18 -6.96 0.43
CA GLY A 100 -2.44 -7.09 1.14
C GLY A 100 -2.63 -8.44 1.81
N SER A 101 -3.63 -8.56 2.69
CA SER A 101 -3.95 -9.80 3.40
C SER A 101 -4.67 -10.82 2.52
N ARG A 102 -4.35 -12.11 2.65
CA ARG A 102 -5.06 -13.23 2.05
C ARG A 102 -6.31 -13.63 2.84
N GLN A 103 -6.44 -13.14 4.06
CA GLN A 103 -7.54 -13.44 4.98
C GLN A 103 -8.61 -12.34 5.01
N GLY A 104 -8.52 -11.32 4.13
CA GLY A 104 -9.47 -10.21 4.09
C GLY A 104 -9.33 -9.25 5.27
N LEU A 105 -8.13 -9.11 5.83
CA LEU A 105 -7.79 -8.12 6.86
C LEU A 105 -7.56 -6.74 6.21
N GLY A 106 -7.35 -5.73 7.04
CA GLY A 106 -7.06 -4.36 6.58
C GLY A 106 -5.77 -4.25 5.78
N HIS A 107 -5.63 -3.16 5.03
CA HIS A 107 -4.47 -2.88 4.19
C HIS A 107 -3.59 -1.82 4.87
N PRO A 108 -2.44 -2.19 5.47
CA PRO A 108 -1.56 -1.22 6.12
C PRO A 108 -0.74 -0.39 5.12
N LEU A 109 -0.53 -0.91 3.92
CA LEU A 109 0.18 -0.29 2.82
C LEU A 109 -0.64 -0.40 1.54
N ALA A 110 -0.63 0.65 0.70
CA ALA A 110 -1.16 0.55 -0.66
C ALA A 110 -0.30 -0.41 -1.51
N ALA A 111 -0.91 -1.15 -2.43
CA ALA A 111 -0.16 -1.98 -3.37
C ALA A 111 0.78 -1.16 -4.27
N SER A 112 0.48 0.12 -4.45
CA SER A 112 1.29 1.10 -5.17
C SER A 112 2.45 1.66 -4.36
N THR A 113 2.55 1.37 -3.06
CA THR A 113 3.66 1.86 -2.23
C THR A 113 4.98 1.27 -2.69
N ASP A 114 5.91 2.15 -3.09
CA ASP A 114 7.28 1.74 -3.43
C ASP A 114 8.16 1.79 -2.18
N VAL A 115 8.94 0.74 -1.97
CA VAL A 115 10.05 0.71 -1.00
C VAL A 115 11.29 1.28 -1.69
N ARG A 116 11.56 2.57 -1.51
CA ARG A 116 12.62 3.32 -2.20
C ARG A 116 14.01 2.91 -1.74
N ALA A 117 14.20 2.87 -0.43
CA ALA A 117 15.46 2.46 0.18
C ALA A 117 15.21 1.76 1.52
N VAL A 118 16.12 0.87 1.89
CA VAL A 118 16.22 0.29 3.21
C VAL A 118 17.67 0.33 3.64
N PHE A 119 17.92 0.70 4.89
CA PHE A 119 19.25 0.73 5.47
C PHE A 119 19.18 0.25 6.93
N LEU A 120 20.04 -0.69 7.29
CA LEU A 120 20.17 -1.19 8.66
C LEU A 120 21.44 -0.66 9.32
N THR A 121 21.29 -0.16 10.56
CA THR A 121 22.43 0.20 11.38
C THR A 121 22.93 -0.99 12.21
N SER A 122 24.18 -0.93 12.66
CA SER A 122 24.76 -1.93 13.57
C SER A 122 24.02 -2.03 14.91
N GLU A 123 23.29 -0.99 15.31
CA GLU A 123 22.52 -0.91 16.55
C GLU A 123 21.13 -1.54 16.45
N GLY A 124 20.74 -1.96 15.24
CA GLY A 124 19.46 -2.62 14.99
C GLY A 124 18.32 -1.65 14.66
N THR A 125 18.62 -0.47 14.12
CA THR A 125 17.60 0.42 13.55
C THR A 125 17.51 0.17 12.06
N ALA A 126 16.31 -0.14 11.57
CA ALA A 126 16.00 -0.17 10.14
C ALA A 126 15.41 1.17 9.72
N TYR A 127 16.07 1.86 8.81
CA TYR A 127 15.52 3.02 8.11
C TYR A 127 14.83 2.54 6.86
N VAL A 128 13.55 2.85 6.72
CA VAL A 128 12.73 2.47 5.54
C VAL A 128 12.20 3.72 4.88
N ASP A 129 12.63 3.96 3.64
CA ASP A 129 12.15 5.07 2.82
C ASP A 129 11.06 4.56 1.87
N LEU A 130 9.87 5.12 2.02
CA LEU A 130 8.68 4.75 1.28
C LEU A 130 8.23 5.88 0.34
N SER A 131 7.51 5.51 -0.72
CA SER A 131 6.84 6.50 -1.56
C SER A 131 5.63 7.11 -0.84
N ASN A 132 5.21 8.28 -1.31
CA ASN A 132 4.03 8.97 -0.77
C ASN A 132 2.71 8.21 -1.00
N ASP A 133 2.72 7.18 -1.85
CA ASP A 133 1.54 6.33 -2.12
C ASP A 133 1.07 5.56 -0.87
N LEU A 134 1.96 5.38 0.12
CA LEU A 134 1.62 4.86 1.44
C LEU A 134 0.37 5.54 2.02
N LEU A 135 0.30 6.87 1.93
CA LEU A 135 -0.79 7.66 2.52
C LEU A 135 -2.16 7.34 1.89
N SER A 136 -2.19 6.84 0.66
CA SER A 136 -3.44 6.49 -0.02
C SER A 136 -4.17 5.29 0.57
N SER A 137 -3.49 4.43 1.35
CA SER A 137 -4.06 3.25 2.00
C SER A 137 -4.52 3.50 3.42
N ILE A 138 -4.04 4.59 4.04
CA ILE A 138 -4.36 4.90 5.43
C ILE A 138 -5.71 5.58 5.47
N SER A 139 -6.70 4.95 6.10
CA SER A 139 -7.97 5.61 6.38
C SER A 139 -7.74 6.71 7.43
N PRO A 140 -8.42 7.87 7.33
CA PRO A 140 -8.27 8.92 8.34
C PRO A 140 -8.62 8.42 9.73
N GLY A 141 -7.76 8.70 10.71
CA GLY A 141 -7.99 8.41 12.13
C GLY A 141 -6.78 7.83 12.86
N ILE A 142 -6.70 8.13 14.15
CA ILE A 142 -5.60 7.75 15.06
C ILE A 142 -5.28 6.25 14.99
N GLU A 143 -6.32 5.42 14.94
CA GLU A 143 -6.16 3.96 14.98
C GLU A 143 -5.61 3.38 13.69
N SER A 144 -6.12 3.82 12.55
CA SER A 144 -5.68 3.29 11.25
C SER A 144 -4.24 3.66 10.96
N GLU A 145 -3.82 4.88 11.30
CA GLU A 145 -2.43 5.31 11.18
C GLU A 145 -1.52 4.47 12.08
N SER A 146 -1.87 4.36 13.36
CA SER A 146 -1.12 3.58 14.34
C SER A 146 -1.00 2.11 13.93
N LEU A 147 -2.09 1.47 13.52
CA LEU A 147 -2.08 0.08 13.07
C LEU A 147 -1.29 -0.11 11.78
N SER A 148 -1.28 0.85 10.86
CA SER A 148 -0.44 0.80 9.66
C SER A 148 1.05 0.87 10.01
N VAL A 149 1.43 1.78 10.89
CA VAL A 149 2.80 1.93 11.39
C VAL A 149 3.27 0.66 12.11
N TYR A 150 2.50 0.19 13.09
CA TYR A 150 2.87 -1.00 13.86
C TYR A 150 2.78 -2.29 13.04
N SER A 151 1.94 -2.37 12.02
CA SER A 151 1.95 -3.46 11.04
C SER A 151 3.34 -3.61 10.40
N MET A 152 3.95 -2.50 9.97
CA MET A 152 5.31 -2.50 9.41
C MET A 152 6.35 -2.87 10.47
N VAL A 153 6.33 -2.20 11.62
CA VAL A 153 7.32 -2.38 12.70
C VAL A 153 7.31 -3.82 13.23
N ASP A 154 6.14 -4.33 13.60
CA ASP A 154 6.01 -5.67 14.18
C ASP A 154 6.31 -6.75 13.14
N SER A 155 5.91 -6.58 11.87
CA SER A 155 6.26 -7.54 10.82
C SER A 155 7.77 -7.58 10.56
N ILE A 156 8.44 -6.43 10.51
CA ILE A 156 9.89 -6.38 10.28
C ILE A 156 10.62 -7.02 11.44
N THR A 157 10.33 -6.63 12.67
CA THR A 157 11.04 -7.09 13.86
C THR A 157 10.80 -8.58 14.17
N ALA A 158 9.61 -9.09 13.86
CA ALA A 158 9.29 -10.51 14.01
C ALA A 158 10.07 -11.42 13.04
N ASN A 159 10.38 -10.92 11.84
CA ASN A 159 11.04 -11.72 10.80
C ASN A 159 12.55 -11.49 10.72
N ILE A 160 13.06 -10.35 11.19
CA ILE A 160 14.47 -9.98 11.09
C ILE A 160 15.01 -9.68 12.50
N PRO A 161 15.55 -10.68 13.23
CA PRO A 161 15.95 -10.54 14.63
C PRO A 161 17.04 -9.49 14.91
N SER A 162 17.81 -9.11 13.87
CA SER A 162 18.78 -8.02 13.96
C SER A 162 18.14 -6.64 14.03
N VAL A 163 16.85 -6.50 13.63
CA VAL A 163 16.11 -5.24 13.71
C VAL A 163 15.36 -5.16 15.03
N LYS A 164 15.58 -4.08 15.77
CA LYS A 164 14.94 -3.80 17.07
C LYS A 164 13.94 -2.65 17.01
N ARG A 165 14.10 -1.78 16.03
CA ARG A 165 13.27 -0.59 15.82
C ARG A 165 13.31 -0.15 14.35
N VAL A 166 12.29 0.58 13.94
CA VAL A 166 12.14 1.04 12.56
C VAL A 166 11.96 2.55 12.53
N LYS A 167 12.73 3.25 11.71
CA LYS A 167 12.55 4.66 11.39
C LYS A 167 11.94 4.76 9.99
N ILE A 168 10.78 5.38 9.90
CA ILE A 168 10.05 5.56 8.64
C ILE A 168 10.43 6.91 8.04
N LEU A 169 10.74 6.91 6.76
CA LEU A 169 11.00 8.09 5.92
C LEU A 169 9.98 8.08 4.78
N ILE A 170 9.56 9.26 4.34
CA ILE A 170 8.71 9.43 3.16
C ILE A 170 9.46 10.30 2.16
N GLN A 171 9.69 9.77 0.96
CA GLN A 171 10.42 10.48 -0.10
C GLN A 171 11.84 10.91 0.33
N GLY A 172 12.49 10.13 1.21
CA GLY A 172 13.79 10.44 1.77
C GLY A 172 13.78 11.50 2.87
N GLN A 173 12.61 11.91 3.34
CA GLN A 173 12.42 12.93 4.37
C GLN A 173 11.95 12.30 5.67
N GLU A 174 12.45 12.76 6.80
CA GLU A 174 11.81 12.50 8.08
C GLU A 174 10.46 13.20 8.15
N VAL A 175 9.47 12.51 8.66
CA VAL A 175 8.12 13.03 8.86
C VAL A 175 7.75 12.93 10.33
N GLU A 176 7.01 13.91 10.83
CA GLU A 176 6.54 13.89 12.21
C GLU A 176 5.42 12.86 12.41
N THR A 177 4.54 12.73 11.40
CA THR A 177 3.41 11.80 11.37
C THR A 177 3.11 11.40 9.92
N LEU A 178 2.26 10.39 9.68
CA LEU A 178 1.72 10.10 8.35
C LEU A 178 0.45 10.91 8.09
N GLU A 179 -0.49 10.93 9.04
CA GLU A 179 -1.80 11.60 8.95
C GLU A 179 -2.11 12.44 10.21
N GLY A 180 -1.10 12.80 10.98
CA GLY A 180 -1.22 13.72 12.11
C GLY A 180 -1.39 13.09 13.49
N HIS A 181 -1.23 11.78 13.66
CA HIS A 181 -1.55 11.11 14.92
C HIS A 181 -0.43 10.25 15.51
N ALA A 182 0.24 9.43 14.70
CA ALA A 182 1.36 8.60 15.17
C ALA A 182 2.66 9.40 15.13
N ASP A 183 3.37 9.50 16.25
CA ASP A 183 4.65 10.18 16.32
C ASP A 183 5.73 9.33 15.64
N LEU A 184 6.31 9.84 14.55
CA LEU A 184 7.36 9.22 13.75
C LEU A 184 8.71 9.95 13.87
N THR A 185 8.81 10.92 14.78
CA THR A 185 10.04 11.69 14.98
C THR A 185 11.21 10.82 15.43
N GLU A 186 10.89 9.75 16.20
CA GLU A 186 11.87 8.77 16.66
C GLU A 186 11.68 7.40 15.96
N ALA A 187 12.68 6.53 16.10
CA ALA A 187 12.58 5.16 15.61
C ALA A 187 11.65 4.34 16.52
N ILE A 188 10.67 3.69 15.92
CA ILE A 188 9.56 3.01 16.59
C ILE A 188 9.98 1.58 16.97
N VAL A 189 9.72 1.20 18.22
CA VAL A 189 9.88 -0.17 18.72
C VAL A 189 8.58 -0.96 18.53
N PRO A 190 8.63 -2.31 18.43
CA PRO A 190 7.43 -3.13 18.30
C PRO A 190 6.54 -3.00 19.56
N ASP A 191 5.22 -3.07 19.35
CA ASP A 191 4.25 -3.08 20.45
C ASP A 191 3.42 -4.39 20.48
N PRO A 192 3.86 -5.39 21.24
CA PRO A 192 3.14 -6.66 21.34
C PRO A 192 1.70 -6.52 21.89
N THR A 193 1.38 -5.39 22.54
CA THR A 193 0.02 -5.17 23.07
C THR A 193 -0.99 -4.95 21.97
N LEU A 194 -0.55 -4.51 20.80
CA LEU A 194 -1.41 -4.35 19.62
C LEU A 194 -1.68 -5.66 18.90
N ILE A 195 -0.88 -6.70 19.15
CA ILE A 195 -1.06 -7.99 18.51
C ILE A 195 -2.21 -8.75 19.17
N LYS A 196 -3.13 -9.27 18.35
CA LYS A 196 -4.21 -10.13 18.82
C LYS A 196 -3.61 -11.45 19.30
N SER A 197 -3.80 -11.78 20.58
CA SER A 197 -3.45 -13.09 21.10
C SER A 197 -4.23 -14.15 20.33
N GLY A 198 -3.55 -15.20 19.88
CA GLY A 198 -4.22 -16.35 19.26
C GLY A 198 -5.27 -16.96 20.19
N PRO A 199 -6.19 -17.75 19.63
CA PRO A 199 -7.19 -18.47 20.42
C PRO A 199 -6.54 -19.46 21.37
#